data_a60fae6ecd04926200536d0a0a31c244
#
_entry.id   a60fae6ecd04926200536d0a0a31c244
#
_cell.length_a   1.000
_cell.length_b   1.000
_cell.length_c   1.000
_cell.angle_alpha   90.00
_cell.angle_beta   90.00
_cell.angle_gamma   90.00
#
_symmetry.space_group_name_H-M   'P 1'
#
loop_
_entity.id
_entity.type
_entity.pdbx_description
1 polymer ?
#
loop_
_entity_poly.entity_id
_entity_poly.type
_entity_poly.pdbx_seq_one_letter_code
_entity_poly.pdbx_strand_id
1 'polypeptide(L)'
;MKKLMTLALAAAMMLGAATGANAIDFKAKGQWIMDFNYGMHGDFAKSKAAGNSGFSRNGNHEDEFEATQRVRLQLDAVASEALSGTVFFEIGDQVWGDNDNGGALGADGKFVELKRAYIDWMVPQTDLKVRMGIQGIALPSFTTNASQILDDDVAAVSLNYQFNENVGLTAFWARPYNDNYGYTKQVAGAKPYENYMDNMDMFAVLLPLSFDGVKVTPWVMYAAMGPGMFGPDKYGASWSAASKGMQSGFKGTDWNDSYGNAFWAGVTGEVTYWDPFRIAWDVNYGSAAYADEKMNREGWLASLLLEYKLDWGTPGLYGWYSTGDDNNPRNGSERMPTVSANGNNDFSNFAFNGNPYIAREDVLGSTMVGTWGIGARLKDVSFLEDLKHTLRVNFMGGTNAPKMAKYVSDYTAYDKRGVEAVTGGGFGYDPIYLTTEDYALEVGLTNTYKMYDNFTVMLDAAYLALWLDNSRSTWGKNAMSTWTAKRYSPSTGWKTRKGAASSERC
;
A
#
# COMPACT_ATOMS: atom_id res chain seq x y z
N MET A 1 -12.03 32.14 -11.93
CA MET A 1 -12.04 31.71 -13.33
C MET A 1 -11.79 30.22 -13.52
N LYS A 2 -10.79 29.59 -12.89
CA LYS A 2 -10.54 28.13 -13.04
C LYS A 2 -11.69 27.24 -12.57
N LYS A 3 -12.36 27.57 -11.47
CA LYS A 3 -13.51 26.80 -10.93
C LYS A 3 -14.75 26.83 -11.86
N LEU A 4 -14.97 27.94 -12.58
CA LEU A 4 -16.05 28.03 -13.58
C LEU A 4 -15.72 27.23 -14.85
N MET A 5 -14.45 27.13 -15.23
CA MET A 5 -14.04 26.33 -16.39
C MET A 5 -14.22 24.82 -16.17
N THR A 6 -14.01 24.33 -14.96
CA THR A 6 -14.20 22.90 -14.64
C THR A 6 -15.68 22.53 -14.65
N LEU A 7 -16.54 23.40 -14.10
CA LEU A 7 -18.00 23.20 -14.16
C LEU A 7 -18.55 23.37 -15.58
N ALA A 8 -18.00 24.32 -16.35
CA ALA A 8 -18.37 24.53 -17.74
C ALA A 8 -17.93 23.38 -18.64
N LEU A 9 -16.79 22.76 -18.36
CA LEU A 9 -16.30 21.59 -19.10
C LEU A 9 -17.18 20.36 -18.82
N ALA A 10 -17.55 20.14 -17.54
CA ALA A 10 -18.47 19.09 -17.17
C ALA A 10 -19.88 19.30 -17.75
N ALA A 11 -20.38 20.54 -17.73
CA ALA A 11 -21.65 20.89 -18.35
C ALA A 11 -21.59 20.83 -19.89
N ALA A 12 -20.47 21.18 -20.52
CA ALA A 12 -20.28 21.08 -21.97
C ALA A 12 -20.19 19.63 -22.43
N MET A 13 -19.58 18.73 -21.64
CA MET A 13 -19.61 17.30 -21.92
C MET A 13 -21.02 16.70 -21.80
N MET A 14 -21.83 17.19 -20.87
CA MET A 14 -23.24 16.75 -20.73
C MET A 14 -24.15 17.34 -21.82
N LEU A 15 -23.89 18.54 -22.31
CA LEU A 15 -24.70 19.20 -23.34
C LEU A 15 -24.30 18.79 -24.77
N GLY A 16 -23.04 18.40 -25.00
CA GLY A 16 -22.57 17.90 -26.29
C GLY A 16 -23.13 16.53 -26.67
N ALA A 17 -23.64 15.77 -25.71
CA ALA A 17 -24.25 14.47 -25.92
C ALA A 17 -25.68 14.52 -26.51
N ALA A 18 -26.30 15.70 -26.59
CA ALA A 18 -27.72 15.82 -26.95
C ALA A 18 -28.01 15.99 -28.45
N THR A 19 -27.01 16.02 -29.33
CA THR A 19 -27.24 16.41 -30.74
C THR A 19 -26.70 15.43 -31.82
N GLY A 20 -26.33 14.20 -31.47
CA GLY A 20 -25.83 13.20 -32.45
C GLY A 20 -26.50 11.84 -32.33
N ALA A 21 -26.71 11.18 -33.45
CA ALA A 21 -27.41 9.91 -33.55
C ALA A 21 -26.73 8.69 -32.88
N ASN A 22 -25.63 8.90 -32.13
CA ASN A 22 -25.02 7.94 -31.23
C ASN A 22 -24.84 8.61 -29.87
N ALA A 23 -25.88 8.58 -29.05
CA ALA A 23 -25.81 9.13 -27.69
C ALA A 23 -24.81 8.33 -26.86
N ILE A 24 -23.75 9.01 -26.38
CA ILE A 24 -22.85 8.45 -25.37
C ILE A 24 -23.66 8.23 -24.10
N ASP A 25 -23.69 7.00 -23.59
CA ASP A 25 -24.31 6.68 -22.32
C ASP A 25 -23.38 7.04 -21.17
N PHE A 26 -23.84 7.90 -20.26
CA PHE A 26 -23.10 8.31 -19.08
C PHE A 26 -23.62 7.57 -17.85
N LYS A 27 -22.71 6.87 -17.17
CA LYS A 27 -22.99 6.20 -15.90
C LYS A 27 -22.19 6.86 -14.79
N ALA A 28 -22.84 7.16 -13.68
CA ALA A 28 -22.20 7.71 -12.50
C ALA A 28 -22.25 6.69 -11.34
N LYS A 29 -21.14 6.56 -10.63
CA LYS A 29 -21.03 5.80 -9.38
C LYS A 29 -20.38 6.70 -8.34
N GLY A 30 -20.85 6.63 -7.09
CA GLY A 30 -20.27 7.42 -6.01
C GLY A 30 -20.13 6.59 -4.74
N GLN A 31 -19.12 6.95 -3.95
CA GLN A 31 -18.90 6.38 -2.63
C GLN A 31 -18.55 7.52 -1.67
N TRP A 32 -19.27 7.53 -0.53
CA TRP A 32 -18.97 8.40 0.61
C TRP A 32 -18.46 7.55 1.74
N ILE A 33 -17.31 7.92 2.28
CA ILE A 33 -16.69 7.25 3.41
C ILE A 33 -16.54 8.28 4.51
N MET A 34 -17.01 7.95 5.70
CA MET A 34 -16.78 8.69 6.92
C MET A 34 -16.13 7.76 7.91
N ASP A 35 -15.02 8.17 8.46
CA ASP A 35 -14.21 7.36 9.34
C ASP A 35 -13.98 8.09 10.66
N PHE A 36 -14.20 7.38 11.75
CA PHE A 36 -14.02 7.88 13.11
C PHE A 36 -13.03 6.98 13.81
N ASN A 37 -11.84 7.49 14.04
CA ASN A 37 -10.73 6.74 14.60
C ASN A 37 -10.47 7.16 16.03
N TYR A 38 -10.22 6.20 16.89
CA TYR A 38 -9.74 6.43 18.23
C TYR A 38 -8.64 5.44 18.56
N GLY A 39 -7.53 5.91 19.11
CA GLY A 39 -6.43 5.05 19.52
C GLY A 39 -5.83 5.46 20.83
N MET A 40 -5.24 4.49 21.49
CA MET A 40 -4.53 4.66 22.76
C MET A 40 -3.13 4.05 22.66
N HIS A 41 -2.15 4.72 23.27
CA HIS A 41 -0.79 4.21 23.41
C HIS A 41 -0.12 3.83 22.05
N GLY A 42 -0.44 4.54 20.98
CA GLY A 42 0.04 4.22 19.64
C GLY A 42 1.47 4.63 19.33
N ASP A 43 2.13 5.39 20.22
CA ASP A 43 3.46 5.92 19.95
C ASP A 43 4.61 4.95 20.22
N PHE A 44 4.37 3.82 20.87
CA PHE A 44 5.32 2.75 21.15
C PHE A 44 6.69 3.20 21.71
N ALA A 45 6.84 4.45 22.16
CA ALA A 45 8.09 5.04 22.59
C ALA A 45 8.00 5.67 23.97
N LYS A 46 9.12 5.77 24.68
CA LYS A 46 9.20 6.58 25.88
C LYS A 46 9.09 8.05 25.50
N SER A 47 8.35 8.82 26.31
CA SER A 47 8.13 10.26 26.11
C SER A 47 9.40 11.06 25.88
N LYS A 48 10.51 10.70 26.53
CA LYS A 48 11.81 11.37 26.35
C LYS A 48 12.54 10.97 25.06
N ALA A 49 12.29 9.79 24.53
CA ALA A 49 12.88 9.33 23.28
C ALA A 49 12.07 9.81 22.07
N ALA A 50 10.77 9.97 22.25
CA ALA A 50 9.84 10.45 21.24
C ALA A 50 9.87 11.96 20.98
N GLY A 51 10.69 12.71 21.70
CA GLY A 51 10.66 14.16 21.87
C GLY A 51 10.48 15.06 20.65
N ASN A 52 10.75 14.58 19.44
CA ASN A 52 10.44 15.26 18.17
C ASN A 52 10.06 14.25 17.08
N SER A 53 9.83 13.02 17.43
CA SER A 53 9.37 12.03 16.47
C SER A 53 7.93 12.35 16.07
N GLY A 54 7.57 12.06 14.86
CA GLY A 54 6.19 12.20 14.39
C GLY A 54 5.17 11.33 15.15
N PHE A 55 5.64 10.44 16.05
CA PHE A 55 4.82 9.55 16.86
C PHE A 55 4.24 10.20 18.11
N SER A 56 4.89 11.22 18.67
CA SER A 56 4.33 12.01 19.77
C SER A 56 4.90 13.41 19.76
N ARG A 57 4.08 14.40 19.48
CA ARG A 57 4.48 15.81 19.47
C ARG A 57 4.91 16.32 20.83
N ASN A 58 4.43 15.73 21.91
CA ASN A 58 4.64 16.22 23.27
C ASN A 58 5.24 15.20 24.23
N GLY A 59 5.61 14.00 23.76
CA GLY A 59 6.12 12.94 24.63
C GLY A 59 5.09 12.41 25.62
N ASN A 60 3.82 12.71 25.45
CA ASN A 60 2.72 12.17 26.21
C ASN A 60 2.09 11.03 25.42
N HIS A 61 1.77 9.95 26.10
CA HIS A 61 0.99 8.85 25.56
C HIS A 61 -0.50 9.23 25.57
N GLU A 62 -0.86 10.23 24.79
CA GLU A 62 -2.24 10.72 24.77
C GLU A 62 -3.09 9.88 23.84
N ASP A 63 -4.33 9.72 24.25
CA ASP A 63 -5.36 9.15 23.43
C ASP A 63 -5.68 10.14 22.30
N GLU A 64 -5.96 9.62 21.13
CA GLU A 64 -6.22 10.43 19.96
C GLU A 64 -7.53 10.03 19.30
N PHE A 65 -8.33 11.03 18.97
CA PHE A 65 -9.54 10.88 18.19
C PHE A 65 -9.42 11.71 16.91
N GLU A 66 -9.77 11.09 15.78
CA GLU A 66 -9.83 11.78 14.49
C GLU A 66 -11.11 11.38 13.75
N ALA A 67 -11.74 12.34 13.11
CA ALA A 67 -12.83 12.12 12.17
C ALA A 67 -12.39 12.57 10.77
N THR A 68 -12.56 11.70 9.78
CA THR A 68 -12.19 11.99 8.39
C THR A 68 -13.32 11.65 7.43
N GLN A 69 -13.29 12.27 6.26
CA GLN A 69 -14.19 11.93 5.18
C GLN A 69 -13.46 11.83 3.84
N ARG A 70 -14.00 10.97 2.97
CA ARG A 70 -13.58 10.81 1.59
C ARG A 70 -14.80 10.64 0.69
N VAL A 71 -14.80 11.31 -0.45
CA VAL A 71 -15.80 11.10 -1.49
C VAL A 71 -15.11 10.64 -2.76
N ARG A 72 -15.62 9.60 -3.38
CA ARG A 72 -15.18 9.10 -4.68
C ARG A 72 -16.32 9.19 -5.67
N LEU A 73 -16.04 9.71 -6.87
CA LEU A 73 -17.01 9.83 -7.95
C LEU A 73 -16.40 9.30 -9.25
N GLN A 74 -16.99 8.26 -9.79
CA GLN A 74 -16.63 7.70 -11.10
C GLN A 74 -17.71 8.07 -12.12
N LEU A 75 -17.25 8.55 -13.28
CA LEU A 75 -18.07 8.82 -14.45
C LEU A 75 -17.56 7.94 -15.61
N ASP A 76 -18.42 7.09 -16.12
CA ASP A 76 -18.17 6.27 -17.28
C ASP A 76 -18.92 6.84 -18.49
N ALA A 77 -18.23 7.10 -19.59
CA ALA A 77 -18.77 7.53 -20.87
C ALA A 77 -18.68 6.34 -21.85
N VAL A 78 -19.81 5.72 -22.16
CA VAL A 78 -19.89 4.55 -23.02
C VAL A 78 -20.28 5.01 -24.43
N ALA A 79 -19.31 5.03 -25.35
CA ALA A 79 -19.53 5.42 -26.75
C ALA A 79 -20.06 4.26 -27.59
N SER A 80 -19.66 3.02 -27.28
CA SER A 80 -20.14 1.79 -27.91
C SER A 80 -19.77 0.59 -27.00
N GLU A 81 -20.18 -0.61 -27.39
CA GLU A 81 -19.72 -1.84 -26.73
C GLU A 81 -18.19 -2.03 -26.79
N ALA A 82 -17.56 -1.46 -27.81
CA ALA A 82 -16.13 -1.57 -28.02
C ALA A 82 -15.31 -0.41 -27.45
N LEU A 83 -15.92 0.72 -27.06
CA LEU A 83 -15.20 1.91 -26.65
C LEU A 83 -15.90 2.62 -25.50
N SER A 84 -15.17 2.79 -24.40
CA SER A 84 -15.61 3.60 -23.25
C SER A 84 -14.45 4.39 -22.66
N GLY A 85 -14.77 5.46 -21.95
CA GLY A 85 -13.83 6.23 -21.16
C GLY A 85 -14.31 6.34 -19.72
N THR A 86 -13.39 6.33 -18.78
CA THR A 86 -13.66 6.49 -17.35
C THR A 86 -12.86 7.67 -16.80
N VAL A 87 -13.53 8.49 -15.99
CA VAL A 87 -12.88 9.49 -15.14
C VAL A 87 -13.30 9.23 -13.70
N PHE A 88 -12.33 9.14 -12.81
CA PHE A 88 -12.55 8.84 -11.41
C PHE A 88 -11.90 9.92 -10.53
N PHE A 89 -12.72 10.61 -9.79
CA PHE A 89 -12.33 11.69 -8.89
C PHE A 89 -12.30 11.20 -7.43
N GLU A 90 -11.37 11.74 -6.67
CA GLU A 90 -11.31 11.57 -5.21
C GLU A 90 -11.28 12.95 -4.55
N ILE A 91 -12.07 13.16 -3.52
CA ILE A 91 -12.09 14.32 -2.66
C ILE A 91 -11.88 13.81 -1.23
N GLY A 92 -10.79 14.17 -0.64
CA GLY A 92 -10.40 13.67 0.68
C GLY A 92 -8.89 13.38 0.70
N ASP A 93 -8.29 12.82 1.69
CA ASP A 93 -8.88 12.59 3.02
C ASP A 93 -8.99 13.90 3.79
N GLN A 94 -10.20 14.29 4.06
CA GLN A 94 -10.47 15.56 4.72
C GLN A 94 -10.68 15.32 6.22
N VAL A 95 -9.77 15.82 7.04
CA VAL A 95 -9.85 15.72 8.50
C VAL A 95 -10.78 16.81 9.01
N TRP A 96 -11.77 16.42 9.82
CA TRP A 96 -12.70 17.37 10.41
C TRP A 96 -12.01 18.26 11.44
N GLY A 97 -12.17 19.57 11.29
CA GLY A 97 -11.54 20.57 12.14
C GLY A 97 -10.12 20.97 11.70
N ASP A 98 -9.55 20.37 10.67
CA ASP A 98 -8.25 20.75 10.12
C ASP A 98 -8.42 21.95 9.16
N ASN A 99 -7.80 23.09 9.53
CA ASN A 99 -7.87 24.32 8.76
C ASN A 99 -7.06 24.24 7.46
N ASP A 100 -5.95 23.51 7.46
CA ASP A 100 -5.04 23.43 6.33
C ASP A 100 -5.64 22.63 5.16
N ASN A 101 -6.61 21.76 5.45
CA ASN A 101 -7.27 20.91 4.49
C ASN A 101 -8.75 21.23 4.26
N GLY A 102 -9.22 22.40 4.71
CA GLY A 102 -10.60 22.85 4.52
C GLY A 102 -11.63 22.04 5.30
N GLY A 103 -11.24 21.38 6.38
CA GLY A 103 -12.13 20.64 7.28
C GLY A 103 -12.62 21.42 8.48
N ALA A 104 -12.13 22.66 8.68
CA ALA A 104 -12.47 23.52 9.81
C ALA A 104 -13.75 24.33 9.58
N LEU A 105 -14.11 25.14 10.58
CA LEU A 105 -15.25 26.06 10.50
C LEU A 105 -15.09 27.02 9.30
N GLY A 106 -16.11 27.10 8.46
CA GLY A 106 -16.07 27.85 7.21
C GLY A 106 -15.56 27.08 6.01
N ALA A 107 -15.37 25.78 6.15
CA ALA A 107 -14.83 24.81 5.21
C ALA A 107 -14.92 25.19 3.72
N ASP A 108 -13.83 25.67 3.15
CA ASP A 108 -13.69 25.97 1.71
C ASP A 108 -13.39 24.72 0.86
N GLY A 109 -13.31 23.57 1.50
CA GLY A 109 -13.12 22.27 0.89
C GLY A 109 -11.68 21.98 0.46
N LYS A 110 -11.43 20.72 0.12
CA LYS A 110 -10.19 20.21 -0.47
C LYS A 110 -10.30 20.23 -1.99
N PHE A 111 -9.16 20.20 -2.68
CA PHE A 111 -9.12 20.04 -4.13
C PHE A 111 -9.72 18.70 -4.54
N VAL A 112 -10.42 18.70 -5.67
CA VAL A 112 -10.83 17.48 -6.35
C VAL A 112 -9.63 16.91 -7.07
N GLU A 113 -9.24 15.70 -6.72
CA GLU A 113 -8.10 14.99 -7.30
C GLU A 113 -8.58 14.04 -8.40
N LEU A 114 -7.84 13.97 -9.49
CA LEU A 114 -8.06 12.99 -10.53
C LEU A 114 -7.33 11.70 -10.15
N LYS A 115 -8.09 10.70 -9.69
CA LYS A 115 -7.53 9.41 -9.29
C LYS A 115 -7.24 8.50 -10.49
N ARG A 116 -8.19 8.42 -11.43
CA ARG A 116 -8.05 7.61 -12.66
C ARG A 116 -8.66 8.33 -13.84
N ALA A 117 -8.03 8.18 -15.01
CA ALA A 117 -8.56 8.61 -16.30
C ALA A 117 -8.03 7.72 -17.40
N TYR A 118 -8.88 6.91 -18.00
CA TYR A 118 -8.46 5.94 -19.01
C TYR A 118 -9.57 5.69 -20.04
N ILE A 119 -9.17 5.11 -21.16
CA ILE A 119 -10.07 4.54 -22.16
C ILE A 119 -9.94 3.03 -22.18
N ASP A 120 -11.05 2.34 -22.38
CA ASP A 120 -11.15 0.92 -22.69
C ASP A 120 -11.53 0.75 -24.15
N TRP A 121 -10.76 -0.04 -24.88
CA TRP A 121 -11.00 -0.35 -26.26
C TRP A 121 -10.92 -1.85 -26.50
N MET A 122 -12.02 -2.41 -27.01
CA MET A 122 -12.07 -3.77 -27.54
C MET A 122 -11.61 -3.73 -29.00
N VAL A 123 -10.50 -4.41 -29.29
CA VAL A 123 -9.98 -4.47 -30.67
C VAL A 123 -10.97 -5.22 -31.56
N PRO A 124 -11.45 -4.62 -32.68
CA PRO A 124 -12.47 -5.24 -33.50
C PRO A 124 -12.11 -6.64 -33.97
N GLN A 125 -13.08 -7.55 -33.92
CA GLN A 125 -12.95 -8.95 -34.33
C GLN A 125 -11.94 -9.77 -33.50
N THR A 126 -11.64 -9.34 -32.28
CA THR A 126 -10.77 -10.06 -31.34
C THR A 126 -11.34 -9.99 -29.93
N ASP A 127 -10.84 -10.85 -29.05
CA ASP A 127 -11.11 -10.78 -27.60
C ASP A 127 -10.06 -9.93 -26.84
N LEU A 128 -9.30 -9.11 -27.56
CA LEU A 128 -8.28 -8.24 -27.00
C LEU A 128 -8.89 -6.95 -26.50
N LYS A 129 -8.81 -6.74 -25.19
CA LYS A 129 -9.12 -5.48 -24.53
C LYS A 129 -7.84 -4.69 -24.24
N VAL A 130 -7.79 -3.47 -24.72
CA VAL A 130 -6.72 -2.52 -24.46
C VAL A 130 -7.24 -1.42 -23.55
N ARG A 131 -6.56 -1.17 -22.43
CA ARG A 131 -6.82 -0.03 -21.55
C ARG A 131 -5.62 0.90 -21.56
N MET A 132 -5.85 2.21 -21.73
CA MET A 132 -4.79 3.21 -21.80
C MET A 132 -5.15 4.43 -20.94
N GLY A 133 -4.22 4.88 -20.12
CA GLY A 133 -4.37 6.05 -19.24
C GLY A 133 -3.99 5.77 -17.80
N ILE A 134 -4.34 6.69 -16.90
CA ILE A 134 -4.13 6.52 -15.47
C ILE A 134 -5.16 5.52 -14.96
N GLN A 135 -4.69 4.38 -14.45
CA GLN A 135 -5.53 3.23 -14.10
C GLN A 135 -4.93 2.48 -12.92
N GLY A 136 -5.78 1.73 -12.18
CA GLY A 136 -5.29 0.82 -11.17
C GLY A 136 -4.57 -0.36 -11.81
N ILE A 137 -3.35 -0.63 -11.36
CA ILE A 137 -2.54 -1.79 -11.72
C ILE A 137 -2.17 -2.54 -10.45
N ALA A 138 -2.46 -3.83 -10.44
CA ALA A 138 -2.11 -4.70 -9.32
C ALA A 138 -1.53 -6.03 -9.82
N LEU A 139 -0.57 -6.57 -9.08
CA LEU A 139 -0.15 -7.96 -9.22
C LEU A 139 -1.14 -8.87 -8.47
N PRO A 140 -1.30 -10.12 -8.90
CA PRO A 140 -2.30 -11.00 -8.30
C PRO A 140 -1.89 -11.44 -6.88
N SER A 141 -2.88 -11.56 -6.00
CA SER A 141 -2.79 -12.20 -4.70
C SER A 141 -4.06 -13.00 -4.42
N PHE A 142 -3.93 -14.20 -3.88
CA PHE A 142 -5.05 -15.05 -3.47
C PHE A 142 -5.14 -15.23 -1.95
N THR A 143 -4.08 -14.89 -1.21
CA THR A 143 -4.05 -15.00 0.25
C THR A 143 -4.49 -13.72 0.93
N THR A 144 -4.10 -12.57 0.37
CA THR A 144 -4.47 -11.23 0.84
C THR A 144 -5.33 -10.53 -0.23
N ASN A 145 -6.05 -9.49 0.16
CA ASN A 145 -6.92 -8.77 -0.79
C ASN A 145 -6.13 -7.88 -1.76
N ALA A 146 -4.88 -7.59 -1.45
CA ALA A 146 -4.01 -6.71 -2.22
C ALA A 146 -2.61 -7.29 -2.37
N SER A 147 -1.92 -6.91 -3.43
CA SER A 147 -0.54 -7.31 -3.67
C SER A 147 0.40 -6.67 -2.66
N GLN A 148 1.35 -7.46 -2.18
CA GLN A 148 2.44 -6.98 -1.31
C GLN A 148 3.58 -6.31 -2.08
N ILE A 149 3.47 -6.20 -3.42
CA ILE A 149 4.51 -5.65 -4.29
C ILE A 149 4.02 -4.42 -5.03
N LEU A 150 2.87 -4.53 -5.72
CA LEU A 150 2.30 -3.46 -6.54
C LEU A 150 0.77 -3.58 -6.56
N ASP A 151 0.11 -2.55 -6.05
CA ASP A 151 -1.33 -2.34 -6.16
C ASP A 151 -1.63 -0.85 -6.01
N ASP A 152 -1.58 -0.10 -7.11
CA ASP A 152 -1.73 1.36 -7.09
C ASP A 152 -2.23 1.91 -8.42
N ASP A 153 -2.53 3.21 -8.44
CA ASP A 153 -2.95 3.93 -9.64
C ASP A 153 -1.73 4.49 -10.39
N VAL A 154 -1.61 4.14 -11.66
CA VAL A 154 -0.46 4.52 -12.48
C VAL A 154 -0.83 4.74 -13.95
N ALA A 155 -0.09 5.59 -14.65
CA ALA A 155 -0.20 5.70 -16.11
C ALA A 155 0.32 4.42 -16.78
N ALA A 156 -0.55 3.76 -17.54
CA ALA A 156 -0.25 2.45 -18.13
C ALA A 156 -1.01 2.21 -19.44
N VAL A 157 -0.48 1.25 -20.19
CA VAL A 157 -1.20 0.54 -21.26
C VAL A 157 -1.29 -0.92 -20.80
N SER A 158 -2.50 -1.42 -20.62
CA SER A 158 -2.74 -2.82 -20.27
C SER A 158 -3.49 -3.53 -21.39
N LEU A 159 -3.11 -4.78 -21.62
CA LEU A 159 -3.65 -5.68 -22.60
C LEU A 159 -4.24 -6.88 -21.88
N ASN A 160 -5.50 -7.17 -22.14
CA ASN A 160 -6.16 -8.36 -21.61
C ASN A 160 -6.72 -9.17 -22.78
N TYR A 161 -6.34 -10.42 -22.86
CA TYR A 161 -6.77 -11.34 -23.89
C TYR A 161 -7.23 -12.67 -23.28
N GLN A 162 -8.38 -13.15 -23.72
CA GLN A 162 -8.90 -14.45 -23.28
C GLN A 162 -8.75 -15.45 -24.42
N PHE A 163 -7.88 -16.45 -24.25
CA PHE A 163 -7.68 -17.50 -25.27
C PHE A 163 -8.83 -18.49 -25.30
N ASN A 164 -9.36 -18.82 -24.13
CA ASN A 164 -10.52 -19.67 -23.92
C ASN A 164 -11.05 -19.47 -22.49
N GLU A 165 -12.06 -20.20 -22.07
CA GLU A 165 -12.67 -20.10 -20.73
C GLU A 165 -11.68 -20.35 -19.58
N ASN A 166 -10.58 -21.05 -19.83
CA ASN A 166 -9.62 -21.46 -18.81
C ASN A 166 -8.31 -20.64 -18.82
N VAL A 167 -7.96 -20.03 -19.95
CA VAL A 167 -6.64 -19.41 -20.15
C VAL A 167 -6.79 -17.98 -20.59
N GLY A 168 -6.31 -17.06 -19.77
CA GLY A 168 -6.19 -15.64 -20.08
C GLY A 168 -4.74 -15.19 -20.16
N LEU A 169 -4.53 -14.00 -20.70
CA LEU A 169 -3.26 -13.29 -20.70
C LEU A 169 -3.54 -11.85 -20.31
N THR A 170 -2.79 -11.35 -19.33
CA THR A 170 -2.71 -9.92 -19.04
C THR A 170 -1.27 -9.47 -19.21
N ALA A 171 -1.06 -8.40 -19.94
CA ALA A 171 0.24 -7.75 -20.04
C ALA A 171 0.08 -6.25 -19.82
N PHE A 172 1.06 -5.59 -19.23
CA PHE A 172 1.04 -4.15 -19.14
C PHE A 172 2.44 -3.53 -19.28
N TRP A 173 2.45 -2.32 -19.79
CA TRP A 173 3.51 -1.35 -19.62
C TRP A 173 2.98 -0.22 -18.74
N ALA A 174 3.71 0.13 -17.70
CA ALA A 174 3.40 1.23 -16.81
C ALA A 174 4.61 2.14 -16.62
N ARG A 175 4.37 3.43 -16.51
CA ARG A 175 5.38 4.44 -16.23
C ARG A 175 5.03 5.20 -14.95
N PRO A 176 5.46 4.70 -13.79
CA PRO A 176 5.17 5.36 -12.52
C PRO A 176 5.92 6.67 -12.36
N TYR A 177 7.03 6.83 -13.09
CA TYR A 177 7.88 7.99 -12.96
C TYR A 177 8.50 8.42 -14.28
N ASN A 178 8.53 9.76 -14.52
CA ASN A 178 9.14 10.36 -15.72
C ASN A 178 9.75 11.74 -15.39
N ASP A 179 11.06 11.82 -15.22
CA ASP A 179 11.77 13.05 -14.90
C ASP A 179 11.85 14.02 -16.08
N ASN A 180 11.68 13.55 -17.30
CA ASN A 180 11.78 14.40 -18.49
C ASN A 180 10.74 15.52 -18.54
N TYR A 181 9.65 15.42 -17.78
CA TYR A 181 8.54 16.38 -17.74
C TYR A 181 8.32 17.04 -16.38
N GLY A 182 8.98 16.57 -15.33
CA GLY A 182 8.75 17.04 -13.96
C GLY A 182 9.33 18.44 -13.68
N TYR A 183 10.19 18.96 -14.51
CA TYR A 183 10.96 20.16 -14.21
C TYR A 183 10.58 21.34 -15.10
N THR A 184 9.60 22.10 -14.71
CA THR A 184 9.22 23.36 -15.37
C THR A 184 9.98 24.60 -14.87
N LYS A 185 10.82 24.47 -13.85
CA LYS A 185 11.66 25.59 -13.37
C LYS A 185 13.09 25.39 -13.84
N GLN A 186 13.48 26.13 -14.88
CA GLN A 186 14.89 26.41 -15.13
C GLN A 186 15.45 27.13 -13.91
N VAL A 187 16.21 26.43 -13.09
CA VAL A 187 17.09 27.06 -12.13
C VAL A 187 18.19 27.74 -12.95
N ALA A 188 18.34 29.04 -12.81
CA ALA A 188 19.35 29.78 -13.54
C ALA A 188 20.74 29.15 -13.31
N GLY A 189 21.37 28.64 -14.37
CA GLY A 189 22.66 27.95 -14.31
C GLY A 189 22.61 26.42 -14.33
N ALA A 190 21.46 25.80 -14.25
CA ALA A 190 21.34 24.37 -14.50
C ALA A 190 21.46 24.06 -15.98
N LYS A 191 22.28 23.09 -16.35
CA LYS A 191 22.34 22.58 -17.72
C LYS A 191 20.96 22.00 -18.10
N PRO A 192 20.50 22.21 -19.34
CA PRO A 192 19.31 21.52 -19.81
C PRO A 192 19.54 20.00 -19.70
N TYR A 193 18.46 19.26 -19.39
CA TYR A 193 18.50 17.82 -19.18
C TYR A 193 19.28 17.11 -20.29
N GLU A 194 20.38 16.49 -19.91
CA GLU A 194 21.21 15.71 -20.83
C GLU A 194 20.76 14.24 -20.89
N ASN A 195 19.84 13.83 -19.99
CA ASN A 195 19.47 12.42 -19.87
C ASN A 195 17.96 12.21 -20.08
N TYR A 196 17.60 11.69 -21.22
CA TYR A 196 16.22 11.35 -21.60
C TYR A 196 15.73 10.04 -20.98
N MET A 197 16.50 9.42 -20.11
CA MET A 197 16.27 8.07 -19.61
C MET A 197 16.05 8.02 -18.09
N ASP A 198 15.78 9.16 -17.45
CA ASP A 198 15.47 9.25 -16.01
C ASP A 198 14.02 8.85 -15.72
N ASN A 199 13.60 7.73 -16.27
CA ASN A 199 12.26 7.19 -16.14
C ASN A 199 12.31 5.88 -15.37
N MET A 200 11.18 5.48 -14.82
CA MET A 200 10.91 4.09 -14.49
C MET A 200 9.87 3.54 -15.46
N ASP A 201 10.22 2.49 -16.17
CA ASP A 201 9.30 1.76 -17.02
C ASP A 201 9.16 0.34 -16.51
N MET A 202 7.93 -0.08 -16.26
CA MET A 202 7.60 -1.42 -15.80
C MET A 202 6.88 -2.20 -16.89
N PHE A 203 7.22 -3.46 -17.05
CA PHE A 203 6.59 -4.40 -17.98
C PHE A 203 6.23 -5.68 -17.24
N ALA A 204 4.99 -6.12 -17.35
CA ALA A 204 4.57 -7.37 -16.73
C ALA A 204 3.77 -8.24 -17.67
N VAL A 205 3.83 -9.54 -17.42
CA VAL A 205 3.03 -10.56 -18.06
C VAL A 205 2.48 -11.50 -16.98
N LEU A 206 1.16 -11.68 -16.99
CA LEU A 206 0.41 -12.53 -16.09
C LEU A 206 -0.37 -13.53 -16.92
N LEU A 207 -0.39 -14.78 -16.49
CA LEU A 207 -1.12 -15.86 -17.16
C LEU A 207 -2.18 -16.43 -16.21
N PRO A 208 -3.38 -15.83 -16.14
CA PRO A 208 -4.48 -16.37 -15.34
C PRO A 208 -4.96 -17.71 -15.93
N LEU A 209 -4.89 -18.75 -15.12
CA LEU A 209 -5.37 -20.08 -15.41
C LEU A 209 -6.52 -20.41 -14.46
N SER A 210 -7.69 -20.78 -15.00
CA SER A 210 -8.89 -21.07 -14.22
C SER A 210 -9.50 -22.38 -14.69
N PHE A 211 -9.43 -23.40 -13.84
CA PHE A 211 -10.03 -24.70 -14.06
C PHE A 211 -11.09 -24.95 -12.99
N ASP A 212 -11.85 -26.02 -13.13
CA ASP A 212 -12.84 -26.39 -12.11
C ASP A 212 -12.18 -26.57 -10.73
N GLY A 213 -12.51 -25.69 -9.81
CA GLY A 213 -11.98 -25.68 -8.46
C GLY A 213 -10.48 -25.34 -8.32
N VAL A 214 -9.79 -24.89 -9.38
CA VAL A 214 -8.36 -24.52 -9.33
C VAL A 214 -8.10 -23.25 -10.12
N LYS A 215 -7.53 -22.23 -9.47
CA LYS A 215 -7.03 -21.02 -10.13
C LYS A 215 -5.56 -20.84 -9.82
N VAL A 216 -4.76 -20.57 -10.83
CA VAL A 216 -3.32 -20.29 -10.69
C VAL A 216 -2.94 -19.16 -11.63
N THR A 217 -2.18 -18.21 -11.14
CA THR A 217 -1.66 -17.12 -11.97
C THR A 217 -0.15 -17.00 -11.78
N PRO A 218 0.66 -17.66 -12.60
CA PRO A 218 2.07 -17.32 -12.73
C PRO A 218 2.22 -15.96 -13.39
N TRP A 219 3.22 -15.20 -12.96
CA TRP A 219 3.48 -13.87 -13.48
C TRP A 219 4.96 -13.50 -13.37
N VAL A 220 5.37 -12.57 -14.21
CA VAL A 220 6.68 -11.93 -14.18
C VAL A 220 6.53 -10.43 -14.40
N MET A 221 7.41 -9.64 -13.78
CA MET A 221 7.50 -8.20 -13.98
C MET A 221 8.97 -7.79 -14.03
N TYR A 222 9.26 -6.84 -14.89
CA TYR A 222 10.57 -6.22 -15.03
C TYR A 222 10.43 -4.70 -14.97
N ALA A 223 11.37 -4.02 -14.32
CA ALA A 223 11.45 -2.56 -14.34
C ALA A 223 12.85 -2.09 -14.75
N ALA A 224 12.89 -1.19 -15.71
CA ALA A 224 14.07 -0.40 -16.05
C ALA A 224 14.02 0.93 -15.30
N MET A 225 15.08 1.27 -14.60
CA MET A 225 15.17 2.45 -13.75
C MET A 225 16.30 3.34 -14.22
N GLY A 226 16.01 4.60 -14.52
CA GLY A 226 16.97 5.58 -14.98
C GLY A 226 17.85 6.14 -13.87
N PRO A 227 19.00 6.74 -14.22
CA PRO A 227 19.87 7.43 -13.28
C PRO A 227 19.16 8.61 -12.62
N GLY A 228 19.46 8.87 -11.36
CA GLY A 228 18.91 10.02 -10.62
C GLY A 228 17.47 9.86 -10.14
N MET A 229 16.81 8.76 -10.53
CA MET A 229 15.42 8.49 -10.19
C MET A 229 15.14 8.45 -8.67
N PHE A 230 16.13 8.07 -7.89
CA PHE A 230 16.02 7.95 -6.44
C PHE A 230 16.70 9.09 -5.67
N GLY A 231 17.00 10.21 -6.33
CA GLY A 231 17.67 11.37 -5.72
C GLY A 231 16.83 12.04 -4.62
N PRO A 232 17.46 12.49 -3.51
CA PRO A 232 16.75 12.91 -2.32
C PRO A 232 15.91 14.19 -2.46
N ASP A 233 16.23 15.05 -3.40
CA ASP A 233 15.69 16.42 -3.43
C ASP A 233 14.84 16.75 -4.66
N LYS A 234 14.67 15.81 -5.57
CA LYS A 234 14.09 16.14 -6.87
C LYS A 234 12.60 15.85 -6.99
N TYR A 235 12.05 15.00 -6.11
CA TYR A 235 10.77 14.36 -6.36
C TYR A 235 9.92 14.33 -5.10
N GLY A 236 8.67 14.64 -5.19
CA GLY A 236 7.76 14.75 -4.07
C GLY A 236 7.70 13.50 -3.16
N ALA A 237 7.12 13.66 -2.00
CA ALA A 237 7.08 12.65 -0.93
C ALA A 237 6.58 11.25 -1.37
N SER A 238 5.63 11.18 -2.29
CA SER A 238 5.09 9.91 -2.81
C SER A 238 6.11 9.07 -3.56
N TRP A 239 6.97 9.73 -4.36
CA TRP A 239 8.03 9.03 -5.08
C TRP A 239 9.11 8.52 -4.14
N SER A 240 9.52 9.34 -3.18
CA SER A 240 10.46 8.94 -2.14
C SER A 240 10.02 7.66 -1.39
N ALA A 241 8.73 7.49 -1.17
CA ALA A 241 8.19 6.28 -0.55
C ALA A 241 8.36 5.04 -1.45
N ALA A 242 8.03 5.14 -2.73
CA ALA A 242 8.22 4.05 -3.70
C ALA A 242 9.71 3.66 -3.84
N SER A 243 10.63 4.63 -3.87
CA SER A 243 12.06 4.38 -3.95
C SER A 243 12.61 3.56 -2.77
N LYS A 244 12.05 3.74 -1.60
CA LYS A 244 12.49 3.06 -0.37
C LYS A 244 12.18 1.57 -0.37
N GLY A 245 11.09 1.15 -0.97
CA GLY A 245 10.79 -0.27 -1.20
C GLY A 245 11.69 -0.93 -2.24
N MET A 246 12.38 -0.17 -3.07
CA MET A 246 13.19 -0.66 -4.17
C MET A 246 14.68 -0.79 -3.85
N GLN A 247 15.19 -0.06 -2.86
CA GLN A 247 16.60 -0.04 -2.47
C GLN A 247 16.80 -0.61 -1.06
N SER A 248 18.03 -0.95 -0.72
CA SER A 248 18.41 -1.44 0.61
C SER A 248 18.05 -0.44 1.72
N GLY A 249 18.13 0.85 1.42
CA GLY A 249 17.92 1.92 2.41
C GLY A 249 19.03 2.02 3.45
N PHE A 250 20.18 1.37 3.24
CA PHE A 250 21.26 1.41 4.20
C PHE A 250 22.02 2.75 4.17
N LYS A 251 22.44 3.17 5.34
CA LYS A 251 23.19 4.40 5.52
C LYS A 251 24.51 4.37 4.74
N GLY A 252 24.84 5.49 4.10
CA GLY A 252 26.07 5.67 3.34
C GLY A 252 26.06 4.98 1.97
N THR A 253 24.89 4.63 1.49
CA THR A 253 24.66 4.34 0.08
C THR A 253 24.45 5.69 -0.61
N ASP A 254 25.40 6.07 -1.45
CA ASP A 254 25.24 7.26 -2.29
C ASP A 254 24.23 6.98 -3.40
N TRP A 255 23.51 8.00 -3.79
CA TRP A 255 22.59 7.95 -4.91
C TRP A 255 23.38 7.66 -6.19
N ASN A 256 22.88 6.70 -6.95
CA ASN A 256 23.59 6.21 -8.10
C ASN A 256 23.19 6.99 -9.37
N ASP A 257 24.18 7.47 -10.11
CA ASP A 257 24.00 8.09 -11.41
C ASP A 257 23.90 7.06 -12.55
N SER A 258 23.78 5.78 -12.24
CA SER A 258 23.68 4.71 -13.24
C SER A 258 22.29 4.07 -13.27
N TYR A 259 22.02 3.33 -14.35
CA TYR A 259 20.78 2.58 -14.49
C TYR A 259 20.69 1.46 -13.47
N GLY A 260 19.47 1.26 -12.96
CA GLY A 260 19.10 0.10 -12.17
C GLY A 260 18.11 -0.79 -12.95
N ASN A 261 18.05 -2.05 -12.54
CA ASN A 261 17.12 -3.02 -13.08
C ASN A 261 16.43 -3.75 -11.93
N ALA A 262 15.14 -3.99 -12.06
CA ALA A 262 14.45 -4.83 -11.11
C ALA A 262 13.64 -5.90 -11.82
N PHE A 263 13.53 -7.04 -11.19
CA PHE A 263 12.80 -8.20 -11.67
C PHE A 263 11.98 -8.83 -10.56
N TRP A 264 10.77 -9.21 -10.87
CA TRP A 264 9.91 -9.98 -9.97
C TRP A 264 9.30 -11.15 -10.72
N ALA A 265 9.06 -12.22 -9.99
CA ALA A 265 8.30 -13.35 -10.45
C ALA A 265 7.47 -13.93 -9.30
N GLY A 266 6.31 -14.46 -9.63
CA GLY A 266 5.47 -15.10 -8.63
C GLY A 266 4.53 -16.14 -9.22
N VAL A 267 4.04 -16.98 -8.33
CA VAL A 267 2.96 -17.94 -8.61
C VAL A 267 1.96 -17.83 -7.47
N THR A 268 0.79 -17.37 -7.82
CA THR A 268 -0.33 -17.23 -6.88
C THR A 268 -1.47 -18.15 -7.29
N GLY A 269 -2.24 -18.63 -6.33
CA GLY A 269 -3.36 -19.47 -6.68
C GLY A 269 -4.27 -19.89 -5.54
N GLU A 270 -5.34 -20.54 -5.90
CA GLU A 270 -6.28 -21.15 -4.96
C GLU A 270 -6.81 -22.49 -5.48
N VAL A 271 -7.08 -23.37 -4.56
CA VAL A 271 -7.79 -24.65 -4.79
C VAL A 271 -9.05 -24.66 -3.94
N THR A 272 -10.19 -24.80 -4.60
CA THR A 272 -11.52 -24.98 -3.99
C THR A 272 -12.18 -26.30 -4.44
N TYR A 273 -11.43 -27.15 -5.12
CA TYR A 273 -11.90 -28.45 -5.64
C TYR A 273 -12.43 -29.37 -4.53
N TRP A 274 -11.88 -29.22 -3.30
CA TRP A 274 -12.34 -30.02 -2.16
C TRP A 274 -13.33 -29.23 -1.28
N ASP A 275 -14.36 -28.64 -1.90
CA ASP A 275 -15.40 -27.94 -1.14
C ASP A 275 -15.85 -28.79 0.08
N PRO A 276 -15.89 -28.23 1.29
CA PRO A 276 -15.84 -26.80 1.63
C PRO A 276 -14.44 -26.23 1.97
N PHE A 277 -13.36 -26.91 1.61
CA PHE A 277 -12.00 -26.43 1.82
C PHE A 277 -11.57 -25.45 0.74
N ARG A 278 -10.88 -24.38 1.15
CA ARG A 278 -10.13 -23.49 0.28
C ARG A 278 -8.68 -23.44 0.73
N ILE A 279 -7.78 -23.67 -0.20
CA ILE A 279 -6.34 -23.51 -0.01
C ILE A 279 -5.89 -22.41 -0.96
N ALA A 280 -5.26 -21.34 -0.44
CA ALA A 280 -4.70 -20.29 -1.28
C ALA A 280 -3.24 -20.07 -0.91
N TRP A 281 -2.44 -19.69 -1.90
CA TRP A 281 -1.02 -19.39 -1.71
C TRP A 281 -0.57 -18.24 -2.61
N ASP A 282 0.45 -17.51 -2.14
CA ASP A 282 1.22 -16.58 -2.92
C ASP A 282 2.70 -16.85 -2.66
N VAL A 283 3.48 -17.01 -3.71
CA VAL A 283 4.94 -17.16 -3.63
C VAL A 283 5.54 -16.16 -4.59
N ASN A 284 6.34 -15.24 -4.05
CA ASN A 284 6.88 -14.11 -4.79
C ASN A 284 8.38 -14.01 -4.54
N TYR A 285 9.11 -13.68 -5.59
CA TYR A 285 10.52 -13.33 -5.57
C TYR A 285 10.71 -11.96 -6.21
N GLY A 286 11.66 -11.19 -5.72
CA GLY A 286 12.05 -9.92 -6.32
C GLY A 286 13.52 -9.64 -6.15
N SER A 287 14.11 -8.96 -7.14
CA SER A 287 15.48 -8.49 -7.13
C SER A 287 15.56 -7.13 -7.80
N ALA A 288 16.20 -6.17 -7.14
CA ALA A 288 16.53 -4.86 -7.67
C ALA A 288 18.03 -4.64 -7.57
N ALA A 289 18.68 -4.45 -8.71
CA ALA A 289 20.13 -4.37 -8.84
C ALA A 289 20.57 -2.98 -9.34
N TYR A 290 21.60 -2.46 -8.72
CA TYR A 290 22.19 -1.14 -9.00
C TYR A 290 23.71 -1.29 -9.21
N ALA A 291 24.38 -0.22 -9.66
CA ALA A 291 25.84 -0.23 -9.82
C ALA A 291 26.59 -0.32 -8.48
N ASP A 292 26.05 0.22 -7.40
CA ASP A 292 26.54 -0.03 -6.03
C ASP A 292 25.75 -1.20 -5.43
N GLU A 293 26.44 -2.31 -5.20
CA GLU A 293 25.85 -3.53 -4.63
C GLU A 293 25.19 -3.31 -3.26
N LYS A 294 25.66 -2.32 -2.49
CA LYS A 294 25.04 -1.96 -1.21
C LYS A 294 23.60 -1.45 -1.36
N MET A 295 23.24 -0.97 -2.54
CA MET A 295 21.88 -0.51 -2.83
C MET A 295 20.96 -1.64 -3.26
N ASN A 296 21.50 -2.79 -3.62
CA ASN A 296 20.72 -3.93 -4.08
C ASN A 296 19.71 -4.38 -3.05
N ARG A 297 18.60 -4.91 -3.54
CA ARG A 297 17.57 -5.50 -2.71
C ARG A 297 17.03 -6.75 -3.39
N GLU A 298 17.05 -7.89 -2.68
CA GLU A 298 16.65 -9.17 -3.24
C GLU A 298 16.02 -10.05 -2.17
N GLY A 299 14.88 -10.67 -2.47
CA GLY A 299 14.28 -11.54 -1.46
C GLY A 299 13.02 -12.25 -1.92
N TRP A 300 12.43 -12.98 -0.96
CA TRP A 300 11.23 -13.78 -1.13
C TRP A 300 10.14 -13.35 -0.15
N LEU A 301 8.90 -13.52 -0.60
CA LEU A 301 7.72 -13.48 0.25
C LEU A 301 6.77 -14.60 -0.16
N ALA A 302 6.43 -15.44 0.79
CA ALA A 302 5.46 -16.51 0.60
C ALA A 302 4.37 -16.46 1.67
N SER A 303 3.13 -16.73 1.29
CA SER A 303 2.00 -16.84 2.19
C SER A 303 1.09 -18.01 1.82
N LEU A 304 0.43 -18.57 2.82
CA LEU A 304 -0.49 -19.69 2.72
C LEU A 304 -1.74 -19.40 3.55
N LEU A 305 -2.90 -19.74 3.00
CA LEU A 305 -4.19 -19.62 3.66
C LEU A 305 -4.97 -20.92 3.48
N LEU A 306 -5.46 -21.46 4.58
CA LEU A 306 -6.32 -22.63 4.64
C LEU A 306 -7.66 -22.23 5.26
N GLU A 307 -8.75 -22.41 4.56
CA GLU A 307 -10.09 -22.08 5.04
C GLU A 307 -11.03 -23.28 4.92
N TYR A 308 -12.00 -23.30 5.82
CA TYR A 308 -13.09 -24.28 5.80
C TYR A 308 -14.44 -23.55 5.88
N LYS A 309 -15.23 -23.59 4.83
CA LYS A 309 -16.50 -22.86 4.75
C LYS A 309 -17.59 -23.65 5.47
N LEU A 310 -18.14 -23.05 6.52
CA LEU A 310 -19.31 -23.53 7.26
C LEU A 310 -20.50 -22.60 7.00
N ASP A 311 -21.71 -23.10 7.27
CA ASP A 311 -22.94 -22.31 7.10
C ASP A 311 -22.98 -21.05 7.97
N TRP A 312 -22.30 -21.07 9.13
CA TRP A 312 -22.30 -19.99 10.12
C TRP A 312 -21.01 -19.14 10.11
N GLY A 313 -20.02 -19.49 9.30
CA GLY A 313 -18.75 -18.76 9.25
C GLY A 313 -17.64 -19.58 8.61
N THR A 314 -16.52 -18.93 8.36
CA THR A 314 -15.37 -19.54 7.68
C THR A 314 -14.13 -19.47 8.59
N PRO A 315 -13.85 -20.51 9.41
CA PRO A 315 -12.58 -20.63 10.10
C PRO A 315 -11.43 -20.76 9.10
N GLY A 316 -10.31 -20.14 9.41
CA GLY A 316 -9.10 -20.19 8.58
C GLY A 316 -7.83 -20.12 9.41
N LEU A 317 -6.79 -20.77 8.90
CA LEU A 317 -5.42 -20.68 9.38
C LEU A 317 -4.56 -20.12 8.26
N TYR A 318 -3.63 -19.27 8.60
CA TYR A 318 -2.72 -18.67 7.61
C TYR A 318 -1.34 -18.41 8.19
N GLY A 319 -0.39 -18.24 7.31
CA GLY A 319 0.95 -17.85 7.68
C GLY A 319 1.69 -17.23 6.51
N TRP A 320 2.76 -16.51 6.82
CA TRP A 320 3.66 -15.91 5.84
C TRP A 320 5.09 -15.93 6.32
N TYR A 321 6.00 -15.84 5.37
CA TYR A 321 7.41 -15.66 5.61
C TYR A 321 8.00 -14.80 4.50
N SER A 322 8.76 -13.79 4.88
CA SER A 322 9.60 -13.02 3.98
C SER A 322 11.03 -13.02 4.45
N THR A 323 11.96 -13.08 3.53
CA THR A 323 13.37 -12.90 3.83
C THR A 323 13.63 -11.52 4.44
N GLY A 324 14.62 -11.42 5.28
CA GLY A 324 15.05 -10.19 5.93
C GLY A 324 16.56 -10.04 5.87
N ASP A 325 17.05 -8.86 6.22
CA ASP A 325 18.46 -8.50 6.13
C ASP A 325 19.37 -9.43 6.95
N ASP A 326 20.46 -9.85 6.37
CA ASP A 326 21.54 -10.58 7.03
C ASP A 326 22.43 -9.64 7.90
N ASN A 327 23.61 -10.07 8.31
CA ASN A 327 24.50 -9.23 9.13
C ASN A 327 25.50 -8.38 8.30
N ASN A 328 25.33 -8.33 6.98
CA ASN A 328 26.30 -7.70 6.08
C ASN A 328 25.68 -6.50 5.32
N PRO A 329 25.96 -5.26 5.70
CA PRO A 329 25.40 -4.09 5.02
C PRO A 329 26.05 -3.76 3.66
N ARG A 330 26.93 -4.63 3.14
CA ARG A 330 27.71 -4.35 1.92
C ARG A 330 27.21 -5.09 0.69
N ASN A 331 26.40 -6.12 0.86
CA ASN A 331 25.83 -6.92 -0.22
C ASN A 331 24.38 -6.50 -0.59
N GLY A 332 23.89 -5.40 -0.03
CA GLY A 332 22.51 -4.98 -0.19
C GLY A 332 21.59 -5.53 0.90
N SER A 333 20.31 -5.57 0.61
CA SER A 333 19.26 -6.04 1.51
C SER A 333 18.64 -7.32 0.96
N GLU A 334 18.44 -8.31 1.81
CA GLU A 334 17.74 -9.56 1.49
C GLU A 334 16.21 -9.46 1.67
N ARG A 335 15.69 -8.26 1.89
CA ARG A 335 14.25 -7.99 1.91
C ARG A 335 13.73 -7.90 0.48
N MET A 336 12.61 -8.55 0.18
CA MET A 336 12.02 -8.49 -1.16
C MET A 336 11.72 -7.03 -1.57
N PRO A 337 12.13 -6.58 -2.77
CA PRO A 337 11.78 -5.23 -3.24
C PRO A 337 10.29 -5.10 -3.51
N THR A 338 9.75 -3.90 -3.21
CA THR A 338 8.36 -3.52 -3.44
C THR A 338 8.29 -2.20 -4.20
N VAL A 339 7.26 -2.01 -5.01
CA VAL A 339 7.05 -0.78 -5.77
C VAL A 339 6.06 0.13 -5.04
N SER A 340 4.85 -0.33 -4.89
CA SER A 340 3.79 0.31 -4.13
C SER A 340 2.84 -0.77 -3.64
N ALA A 341 3.06 -1.21 -2.40
CA ALA A 341 2.21 -2.20 -1.76
C ALA A 341 0.95 -1.52 -1.21
N ASN A 342 -0.19 -2.10 -1.49
CA ASN A 342 -1.43 -1.66 -0.86
C ASN A 342 -1.63 -2.43 0.44
N GLY A 343 -1.84 -1.69 1.52
CA GLY A 343 -2.04 -2.24 2.85
C GLY A 343 -3.37 -2.97 3.09
N ASN A 344 -4.18 -3.21 2.08
CA ASN A 344 -5.43 -3.97 2.22
C ASN A 344 -5.15 -5.47 2.44
N ASN A 345 -4.58 -5.78 3.60
CA ASN A 345 -4.14 -7.12 3.97
C ASN A 345 -5.19 -7.80 4.87
N ASP A 346 -5.91 -8.78 4.34
CA ASP A 346 -6.98 -9.49 5.07
C ASP A 346 -6.48 -10.37 6.24
N PHE A 347 -5.17 -10.47 6.44
CA PHE A 347 -4.59 -11.15 7.61
C PHE A 347 -4.54 -10.29 8.86
N SER A 348 -4.60 -8.98 8.72
CA SER A 348 -4.38 -8.02 9.80
C SER A 348 -5.48 -6.96 9.83
N ASN A 349 -5.67 -6.33 11.00
CA ASN A 349 -6.50 -5.13 11.16
C ASN A 349 -5.64 -3.86 11.15
N PHE A 350 -4.54 -3.83 11.90
CA PHE A 350 -3.70 -2.65 12.09
C PHE A 350 -2.20 -2.90 11.91
N ALA A 351 -1.74 -4.14 12.09
CA ALA A 351 -0.32 -4.42 11.92
C ALA A 351 0.13 -4.14 10.48
N PHE A 352 -0.66 -4.55 9.50
CA PHE A 352 -0.40 -4.38 8.06
C PHE A 352 -1.57 -3.74 7.32
N ASN A 353 -2.30 -2.85 7.97
CA ASN A 353 -3.38 -2.06 7.37
C ASN A 353 -4.47 -2.88 6.68
N GLY A 354 -5.21 -3.67 7.46
CA GLY A 354 -6.29 -4.52 6.93
C GLY A 354 -7.58 -3.82 6.50
N ASN A 355 -7.69 -2.48 6.60
CA ASN A 355 -8.91 -1.77 6.22
C ASN A 355 -8.92 -1.42 4.74
N PRO A 356 -9.90 -1.91 3.96
CA PRO A 356 -9.96 -1.71 2.52
C PRO A 356 -10.45 -0.32 2.10
N TYR A 357 -11.02 0.47 3.00
CA TYR A 357 -11.67 1.74 2.64
C TYR A 357 -10.80 2.94 2.93
N ILE A 358 -10.20 2.99 4.11
CA ILE A 358 -9.31 4.05 4.55
C ILE A 358 -8.04 3.39 5.06
N ALA A 359 -7.03 3.37 4.23
CA ALA A 359 -5.70 2.92 4.61
C ALA A 359 -5.08 3.98 5.52
N ARG A 360 -4.92 3.71 6.80
CA ARG A 360 -4.48 4.72 7.75
C ARG A 360 -3.31 4.32 8.59
N GLU A 361 -3.42 3.19 9.24
CA GLU A 361 -2.48 2.81 10.26
C GLU A 361 -1.94 1.43 9.95
N ASP A 362 -0.76 1.40 9.47
CA ASP A 362 0.04 0.22 9.27
C ASP A 362 1.21 0.26 10.27
N VAL A 363 0.95 -0.17 11.49
CA VAL A 363 1.92 -0.06 12.58
C VAL A 363 3.23 -0.76 12.26
N LEU A 364 3.17 -1.91 11.59
CA LEU A 364 4.34 -2.67 11.17
C LEU A 364 4.71 -2.48 9.71
N GLY A 365 3.85 -1.84 8.92
CA GLY A 365 4.06 -1.57 7.52
C GLY A 365 2.87 -1.92 6.64
N SER A 366 2.83 -1.38 5.42
CA SER A 366 1.84 -1.75 4.41
C SER A 366 2.21 -3.04 3.67
N THR A 367 3.30 -3.69 4.04
CA THR A 367 3.77 -4.96 3.46
C THR A 367 4.29 -5.89 4.55
N MET A 368 4.16 -7.20 4.34
CA MET A 368 4.71 -8.23 5.22
C MET A 368 6.21 -8.50 4.99
N VAL A 369 6.89 -7.71 4.18
CA VAL A 369 8.32 -7.87 3.86
C VAL A 369 9.18 -7.70 5.11
N GLY A 370 10.16 -8.59 5.30
CA GLY A 370 11.03 -8.57 6.46
C GLY A 370 10.39 -9.13 7.73
N THR A 371 9.26 -9.84 7.60
CA THR A 371 8.53 -10.44 8.73
C THR A 371 8.12 -11.88 8.44
N TRP A 372 7.77 -12.58 9.49
CA TRP A 372 7.08 -13.85 9.45
C TRP A 372 5.88 -13.81 10.39
N GLY A 373 4.87 -14.62 10.12
CA GLY A 373 3.75 -14.75 11.04
C GLY A 373 2.89 -15.97 10.79
N ILE A 374 2.14 -16.30 11.82
CA ILE A 374 1.06 -17.29 11.79
C ILE A 374 -0.18 -16.67 12.39
N GLY A 375 -1.33 -16.98 11.82
CA GLY A 375 -2.59 -16.46 12.32
C GLY A 375 -3.73 -17.44 12.16
N ALA A 376 -4.77 -17.15 12.89
CA ALA A 376 -6.07 -17.78 12.75
C ALA A 376 -7.12 -16.69 12.57
N ARG A 377 -8.11 -16.98 11.73
CA ARG A 377 -9.27 -16.12 11.57
C ARG A 377 -10.56 -16.90 11.59
N LEU A 378 -11.60 -16.28 12.06
CA LEU A 378 -12.97 -16.76 11.94
C LEU A 378 -13.76 -15.68 11.22
N LYS A 379 -14.02 -15.91 9.94
CA LYS A 379 -14.57 -14.91 9.01
C LYS A 379 -16.05 -15.13 8.79
N ASP A 380 -16.76 -14.04 8.54
CA ASP A 380 -18.18 -14.00 8.14
C ASP A 380 -19.15 -14.68 9.12
N VAL A 381 -18.82 -14.73 10.42
CA VAL A 381 -19.74 -15.24 11.42
C VAL A 381 -20.96 -14.32 11.49
N SER A 382 -22.14 -14.89 11.31
CA SER A 382 -23.39 -14.14 11.32
C SER A 382 -24.40 -14.76 12.27
N PHE A 383 -24.84 -13.98 13.26
CA PHE A 383 -25.90 -14.32 14.19
C PHE A 383 -27.18 -13.53 13.90
N LEU A 384 -27.07 -12.50 13.08
CA LEU A 384 -28.14 -11.59 12.69
C LEU A 384 -28.00 -11.31 11.19
N GLU A 385 -29.10 -11.26 10.48
CA GLU A 385 -29.13 -10.95 9.06
C GLU A 385 -28.35 -9.64 8.80
N ASP A 386 -27.56 -9.63 7.73
CA ASP A 386 -26.74 -8.50 7.30
C ASP A 386 -25.61 -8.05 8.27
N LEU A 387 -25.44 -8.71 9.41
CA LEU A 387 -24.35 -8.45 10.34
C LEU A 387 -23.33 -9.59 10.30
N LYS A 388 -22.09 -9.26 9.92
CA LYS A 388 -20.97 -10.21 9.84
C LYS A 388 -19.86 -9.81 10.80
N HIS A 389 -19.30 -10.81 11.44
CA HIS A 389 -18.16 -10.67 12.35
C HIS A 389 -16.95 -11.42 11.80
N THR A 390 -15.78 -10.81 11.89
CA THR A 390 -14.51 -11.46 11.58
C THR A 390 -13.52 -11.24 12.72
N LEU A 391 -13.10 -12.31 13.35
CA LEU A 391 -12.06 -12.32 14.38
C LEU A 391 -10.73 -12.77 13.77
N ARG A 392 -9.62 -12.10 14.12
CA ARG A 392 -8.26 -12.45 13.72
C ARG A 392 -7.34 -12.46 14.92
N VAL A 393 -6.43 -13.41 14.94
CA VAL A 393 -5.35 -13.49 15.94
C VAL A 393 -4.06 -13.80 15.20
N ASN A 394 -3.05 -12.93 15.31
CA ASN A 394 -1.77 -13.03 14.63
C ASN A 394 -0.64 -13.04 15.63
N PHE A 395 0.26 -13.99 15.51
CA PHE A 395 1.57 -13.95 16.16
C PHE A 395 2.64 -13.83 15.08
N MET A 396 3.52 -12.84 15.20
CA MET A 396 4.46 -12.48 14.17
C MET A 396 5.78 -11.98 14.73
N GLY A 397 6.82 -11.96 13.92
CA GLY A 397 8.15 -11.46 14.28
C GLY A 397 8.91 -10.99 13.06
N GLY A 398 10.07 -10.37 13.29
CA GLY A 398 10.96 -9.94 12.24
C GLY A 398 11.84 -11.07 11.71
N THR A 399 12.37 -10.86 10.51
CA THR A 399 13.37 -11.74 9.88
C THR A 399 14.71 -11.05 9.68
N ASN A 400 14.81 -9.76 10.03
CA ASN A 400 16.01 -8.96 9.87
C ASN A 400 17.03 -9.22 11.00
N ALA A 401 18.32 -9.21 10.69
CA ALA A 401 19.34 -9.37 11.71
C ALA A 401 19.40 -8.15 12.64
N PRO A 402 19.44 -8.32 13.99
CA PRO A 402 19.44 -7.20 14.94
C PRO A 402 20.56 -6.19 14.72
N LYS A 403 21.73 -6.64 14.24
CA LYS A 403 22.86 -5.74 13.97
C LYS A 403 22.64 -4.79 12.80
N MET A 404 21.65 -5.05 11.96
CA MET A 404 21.34 -4.23 10.80
C MET A 404 20.54 -2.99 11.15
N ALA A 405 19.82 -2.97 12.26
CA ALA A 405 19.00 -1.82 12.69
C ALA A 405 19.77 -0.49 12.66
N LYS A 406 21.05 -0.49 13.03
CA LYS A 406 21.90 0.71 12.99
C LYS A 406 22.27 1.20 11.58
N TYR A 407 22.18 0.35 10.57
CA TYR A 407 22.46 0.72 9.17
C TYR A 407 21.20 1.17 8.43
N VAL A 408 20.07 0.69 8.86
CA VAL A 408 18.77 1.04 8.28
C VAL A 408 18.34 2.44 8.71
N SER A 409 18.76 2.87 9.90
CA SER A 409 18.45 4.17 10.45
C SER A 409 19.50 5.23 10.11
N ASP A 410 19.11 6.50 10.02
CA ASP A 410 20.09 7.58 10.14
C ASP A 410 20.77 7.47 11.50
N TYR A 411 22.08 7.23 11.50
CA TYR A 411 22.85 7.02 12.72
C TYR A 411 22.72 8.17 13.72
N THR A 412 22.58 9.39 13.21
CA THR A 412 22.40 10.58 14.05
C THR A 412 21.02 10.57 14.73
N ALA A 413 20.01 10.11 14.03
CA ALA A 413 18.68 9.95 14.57
C ALA A 413 18.59 8.74 15.51
N TYR A 414 19.26 7.65 15.19
CA TYR A 414 19.34 6.45 16.04
C TYR A 414 20.00 6.77 17.39
N ASP A 415 21.13 7.46 17.40
CA ASP A 415 21.81 7.83 18.64
C ASP A 415 21.06 8.82 19.51
N LYS A 416 20.32 9.75 18.90
CA LYS A 416 19.63 10.83 19.60
C LYS A 416 18.16 10.57 19.87
N ARG A 417 17.50 9.85 18.99
CA ARG A 417 16.04 9.68 18.95
C ARG A 417 15.58 8.24 18.97
N GLY A 418 16.48 7.29 18.74
CA GLY A 418 16.26 5.83 18.82
C GLY A 418 15.15 5.32 17.90
N VAL A 419 13.91 5.52 18.30
CA VAL A 419 12.73 4.99 17.63
C VAL A 419 12.47 5.59 16.27
N GLU A 420 12.59 6.91 16.12
CA GLU A 420 12.26 7.59 14.85
C GLU A 420 13.07 7.07 13.68
N ALA A 421 14.27 6.61 13.94
CA ALA A 421 15.16 6.09 12.94
C ALA A 421 14.78 4.68 12.48
N VAL A 422 14.19 3.89 13.35
CA VAL A 422 13.81 2.50 13.09
C VAL A 422 12.31 2.37 12.76
N THR A 423 11.53 3.39 13.08
CA THR A 423 10.08 3.45 12.84
C THR A 423 9.70 4.26 11.60
N GLY A 424 10.43 4.19 10.58
CA GLY A 424 9.88 4.49 9.30
C GLY A 424 9.93 5.89 8.75
N GLY A 425 10.45 6.87 9.46
CA GLY A 425 10.70 8.18 8.83
C GLY A 425 11.54 8.05 7.56
N GLY A 426 12.23 6.94 7.38
CA GLY A 426 13.13 6.67 6.28
C GLY A 426 12.72 5.54 5.33
N PHE A 427 11.76 4.66 5.64
CA PHE A 427 11.58 3.40 4.91
C PHE A 427 10.23 3.22 4.19
N GLY A 428 9.48 4.28 3.98
CA GLY A 428 8.24 4.22 3.23
C GLY A 428 7.22 3.27 3.85
N TYR A 429 7.03 2.12 3.24
CA TYR A 429 6.01 1.14 3.64
C TYR A 429 6.42 0.19 4.78
N ASP A 430 7.57 0.40 5.42
CA ASP A 430 8.05 -0.41 6.53
C ASP A 430 8.30 0.48 7.77
N PRO A 431 7.27 0.95 8.49
CA PRO A 431 7.45 1.90 9.58
C PRO A 431 8.20 1.34 10.78
N ILE A 432 8.13 0.04 11.03
CA ILE A 432 8.88 -0.62 12.10
C ILE A 432 9.78 -1.71 11.52
N TYR A 433 11.09 -1.56 11.70
CA TYR A 433 12.07 -2.54 11.29
C TYR A 433 12.21 -3.63 12.35
N LEU A 434 11.36 -4.67 12.26
CA LEU A 434 11.41 -5.80 13.18
C LEU A 434 12.63 -6.69 12.87
N THR A 435 13.32 -7.09 13.94
CA THR A 435 14.45 -8.02 13.88
C THR A 435 14.04 -9.42 14.34
N THR A 436 14.94 -10.39 14.21
CA THR A 436 14.71 -11.77 14.68
C THR A 436 14.52 -11.89 16.20
N GLU A 437 14.80 -10.84 16.96
CA GLU A 437 14.60 -10.75 18.41
C GLU A 437 13.27 -10.04 18.76
N ASP A 438 12.50 -9.58 17.76
CA ASP A 438 11.28 -8.80 17.95
C ASP A 438 10.05 -9.63 17.59
N TYR A 439 8.99 -9.46 18.38
CA TYR A 439 7.72 -10.17 18.21
C TYR A 439 6.53 -9.24 18.37
N ALA A 440 5.42 -9.62 17.76
CA ALA A 440 4.14 -8.94 17.90
C ALA A 440 2.99 -9.93 18.03
N LEU A 441 1.94 -9.54 18.75
CA LEU A 441 0.65 -10.21 18.79
C LEU A 441 -0.43 -9.22 18.45
N GLU A 442 -1.24 -9.53 17.46
CA GLU A 442 -2.44 -8.78 17.14
C GLU A 442 -3.69 -9.61 17.40
N VAL A 443 -4.69 -9.00 18.03
CA VAL A 443 -6.05 -9.55 18.11
C VAL A 443 -6.98 -8.51 17.55
N GLY A 444 -7.67 -8.84 16.47
CA GLY A 444 -8.55 -7.92 15.74
C GLY A 444 -9.95 -8.46 15.55
N LEU A 445 -10.92 -7.57 15.60
CA LEU A 445 -12.34 -7.85 15.37
C LEU A 445 -12.89 -6.82 14.38
N THR A 446 -13.42 -7.31 13.26
CA THR A 446 -14.16 -6.51 12.28
C THR A 446 -15.63 -6.88 12.37
N ASN A 447 -16.51 -5.88 12.50
CA ASN A 447 -17.96 -6.06 12.43
C ASN A 447 -18.46 -5.25 11.23
N THR A 448 -19.16 -5.89 10.32
CA THR A 448 -19.73 -5.26 9.13
C THR A 448 -21.23 -5.44 9.15
N TYR A 449 -21.97 -4.34 9.21
CA TYR A 449 -23.41 -4.33 9.18
C TYR A 449 -23.92 -3.63 7.91
N LYS A 450 -24.55 -4.39 7.03
CA LYS A 450 -25.20 -3.87 5.84
C LYS A 450 -26.60 -3.37 6.21
N MET A 451 -26.67 -2.10 6.65
CA MET A 451 -27.92 -1.50 7.10
C MET A 451 -28.93 -1.32 5.97
N TYR A 452 -28.44 -0.96 4.77
CA TYR A 452 -29.22 -0.87 3.52
C TYR A 452 -28.34 -1.40 2.38
N ASP A 453 -28.93 -1.61 1.21
CA ASP A 453 -28.15 -2.08 0.03
C ASP A 453 -26.98 -1.21 -0.35
N ASN A 454 -27.07 0.08 -0.03
CA ASN A 454 -26.06 1.09 -0.33
C ASN A 454 -25.47 1.79 0.91
N PHE A 455 -25.73 1.26 2.11
CA PHE A 455 -25.19 1.81 3.34
C PHE A 455 -24.68 0.71 4.27
N THR A 456 -23.38 0.71 4.50
CA THR A 456 -22.68 -0.25 5.36
C THR A 456 -22.00 0.49 6.50
N VAL A 457 -22.16 -0.02 7.71
CA VAL A 457 -21.43 0.41 8.91
C VAL A 457 -20.39 -0.65 9.23
N MET A 458 -19.14 -0.23 9.40
CA MET A 458 -18.04 -1.11 9.78
C MET A 458 -17.45 -0.63 11.11
N LEU A 459 -17.21 -1.56 12.01
CA LEU A 459 -16.49 -1.33 13.24
C LEU A 459 -15.28 -2.27 13.30
N ASP A 460 -14.09 -1.69 13.24
CA ASP A 460 -12.83 -2.38 13.44
C ASP A 460 -12.29 -2.08 14.83
N ALA A 461 -11.89 -3.10 15.55
CA ALA A 461 -11.20 -2.98 16.83
C ALA A 461 -10.02 -3.95 16.86
N ALA A 462 -8.85 -3.48 17.26
CA ALA A 462 -7.71 -4.35 17.43
C ALA A 462 -6.83 -3.95 18.61
N TYR A 463 -6.10 -4.94 19.07
CA TYR A 463 -5.13 -4.85 20.14
C TYR A 463 -3.81 -5.38 19.59
N LEU A 464 -2.78 -4.54 19.57
CA LEU A 464 -1.45 -4.88 19.11
C LEU A 464 -0.44 -4.81 20.25
N ALA A 465 0.24 -5.92 20.46
CA ALA A 465 1.30 -6.07 21.45
C ALA A 465 2.65 -6.20 20.74
N LEU A 466 3.65 -5.43 21.18
CA LEU A 466 5.02 -5.52 20.70
C LEU A 466 5.97 -5.92 21.83
N TRP A 467 6.87 -6.87 21.55
CA TRP A 467 8.00 -7.24 22.39
C TRP A 467 9.26 -6.97 21.59
N LEU A 468 9.94 -5.87 21.91
CA LEU A 468 11.09 -5.39 21.15
C LEU A 468 12.38 -5.59 21.97
N ASP A 469 13.45 -5.97 21.28
CA ASP A 469 14.77 -6.14 21.87
C ASP A 469 15.34 -4.82 22.37
N ASN A 470 15.60 -4.73 23.67
CA ASN A 470 16.16 -3.56 24.33
C ASN A 470 17.69 -3.49 24.29
N SER A 471 18.36 -4.34 23.53
CA SER A 471 19.80 -4.23 23.35
C SER A 471 20.21 -2.90 22.72
N ARG A 472 21.43 -2.47 23.00
CA ARG A 472 21.97 -1.24 22.39
C ARG A 472 22.17 -1.36 20.87
N SER A 473 22.25 -2.58 20.38
CA SER A 473 22.45 -2.86 18.96
C SER A 473 21.20 -2.75 18.15
N THR A 474 20.03 -2.77 18.76
CA THR A 474 18.72 -2.73 18.11
C THR A 474 17.94 -1.52 18.57
N TRP A 475 17.00 -1.68 19.47
CA TRP A 475 16.12 -0.59 19.90
C TRP A 475 16.72 0.29 21.00
N GLY A 476 17.70 -0.22 21.73
CA GLY A 476 18.34 0.47 22.83
C GLY A 476 17.41 0.76 24.01
N LYS A 477 17.99 1.24 25.09
CA LYS A 477 17.23 1.56 26.31
C LYS A 477 16.34 2.82 26.20
N ASN A 478 16.50 3.61 25.15
CA ASN A 478 15.72 4.82 24.95
C ASN A 478 14.45 4.59 24.16
N ALA A 479 14.44 3.56 23.33
CA ALA A 479 13.27 3.17 22.59
C ALA A 479 12.31 2.39 23.51
N MET A 480 11.59 1.59 23.11
CA MET A 480 10.50 0.75 23.55
C MET A 480 10.70 -0.02 24.87
N SER A 481 11.64 0.35 25.74
CA SER A 481 11.90 -0.39 27.00
C SER A 481 10.71 -0.41 27.96
N THR A 482 9.68 0.38 27.72
CA THR A 482 8.40 0.29 28.42
C THR A 482 7.55 -0.88 27.99
N TRP A 483 7.86 -1.48 26.86
CA TRP A 483 7.12 -2.56 26.23
C TRP A 483 7.66 -3.94 26.57
N THR A 484 8.74 -4.02 27.32
CA THR A 484 9.15 -5.28 27.90
C THR A 484 8.06 -5.78 28.84
N ALA A 485 7.94 -7.09 28.99
CA ALA A 485 6.87 -7.86 29.62
C ALA A 485 6.31 -7.34 30.97
N LYS A 486 6.91 -6.33 31.56
CA LYS A 486 6.48 -5.73 32.82
C LYS A 486 5.64 -4.44 32.69
N ARG A 487 5.61 -3.80 31.51
CA ARG A 487 4.90 -2.52 31.30
C ARG A 487 4.35 -2.44 29.89
N TYR A 488 3.49 -3.32 29.60
CA TYR A 488 2.84 -3.43 28.36
C TYR A 488 1.66 -2.43 28.28
N SER A 489 1.68 -1.57 27.30
CA SER A 489 0.54 -0.69 26.97
C SER A 489 0.08 -1.05 25.56
N PRO A 490 -1.06 -1.69 25.42
CA PRO A 490 -1.59 -2.05 24.13
C PRO A 490 -2.02 -0.81 23.36
N SER A 491 -1.84 -0.79 22.05
CA SER A 491 -2.71 0.03 21.25
C SER A 491 -4.04 -0.71 21.14
N THR A 492 -5.07 -0.17 21.76
CA THR A 492 -6.43 -0.63 21.51
C THR A 492 -6.97 0.20 20.40
N GLY A 493 -7.16 -0.40 19.26
CA GLY A 493 -7.31 0.40 18.14
C GLY A 493 -8.71 0.60 17.65
N TRP A 494 -9.12 1.74 17.76
CA TRP A 494 -9.74 2.50 16.71
C TRP A 494 -8.59 3.25 16.05
N LYS A 495 -8.55 3.33 14.75
CA LYS A 495 -7.39 3.81 14.03
C LYS A 495 -7.01 5.23 14.42
N THR A 496 -5.80 5.43 14.90
CA THR A 496 -5.23 6.76 15.10
C THR A 496 -4.29 7.10 13.97
N ARG A 497 -4.45 8.28 13.46
CA ARG A 497 -3.53 8.88 12.51
C ARG A 497 -2.43 9.63 13.25
N LYS A 498 -1.36 8.93 13.63
CA LYS A 498 -0.13 9.61 14.03
C LYS A 498 0.93 9.37 12.98
N GLY A 499 1.39 10.40 12.34
CA GLY A 499 2.58 10.35 11.50
C GLY A 499 2.47 10.84 10.07
N ALA A 500 1.28 11.00 9.52
CA ALA A 500 1.17 11.54 8.17
C ALA A 500 1.20 13.08 8.08
N ALA A 501 1.16 13.79 9.22
CA ALA A 501 1.03 15.24 9.23
C ALA A 501 2.34 16.03 9.20
N SER A 502 3.51 15.39 9.25
CA SER A 502 4.79 16.11 9.30
C SER A 502 5.63 16.12 8.02
N SER A 503 5.22 15.43 6.97
CA SER A 503 5.95 15.42 5.70
C SER A 503 5.32 16.22 4.57
N GLU A 504 4.16 16.82 4.79
CA GLU A 504 3.50 17.66 3.78
C GLU A 504 3.56 19.15 4.15
N ARG A 505 4.74 19.66 4.50
CA ARG A 505 5.00 21.09 4.40
C ARG A 505 6.01 21.34 3.30
N CYS A 506 5.51 21.55 2.15
CA CYS A 506 5.79 22.57 1.14
C CYS A 506 5.03 22.26 -0.13
#